data_0336044aa737c1d53734b98e8bf873a7
#
_entry.id   0336044aa737c1d53734b98e8bf873a7
#
_cell.length_a   1.000
_cell.length_b   1.000
_cell.length_c   1.000
_cell.angle_alpha   90.00
_cell.angle_beta   90.00
_cell.angle_gamma   90.00
#
_symmetry.space_group_name_H-M   'P 1'
#
loop_
_entity.id
_entity.type
_entity.pdbx_description
1 polymer ?
#
loop_
_entity_poly.entity_id
_entity_poly.type
_entity_poly.pdbx_seq_one_letter_code
_entity_poly.pdbx_strand_id
1 'polypeptide(L)' 'MPEERSPLQTIAVICVKLDQGEPEEKIREYLDIEDELFAFCVEFALENNLIIKQESGRYEITRYGKEFASVF' A
#
# COMPACT_ATOMS: atom_id res chain seq x y z
N MET A 1 4.40 -22.80 9.95
CA MET A 1 3.11 -22.19 9.67
C MET A 1 3.33 -20.87 8.98
N PRO A 2 2.74 -20.68 7.80
CA PRO A 2 2.94 -19.41 7.13
C PRO A 2 2.27 -18.30 7.92
N GLU A 3 2.98 -17.21 8.05
CA GLU A 3 2.41 -16.05 8.68
C GLU A 3 1.46 -15.37 7.70
N GLU A 4 0.22 -15.25 8.11
CA GLU A 4 -0.73 -14.49 7.34
C GLU A 4 -0.64 -13.03 7.76
N ARG A 5 -0.41 -12.18 6.78
CA ARG A 5 -0.46 -10.75 7.04
C ARG A 5 -1.91 -10.35 7.26
N SER A 6 -2.14 -9.53 8.25
CA SER A 6 -3.47 -8.94 8.40
C SER A 6 -3.72 -8.01 7.21
N PRO A 7 -4.98 -7.77 6.85
CA PRO A 7 -5.28 -6.79 5.78
C PRO A 7 -4.64 -5.43 6.04
N LEU A 8 -4.59 -5.00 7.28
CA LEU A 8 -3.99 -3.71 7.62
C LEU A 8 -2.49 -3.69 7.39
N GLN A 9 -1.80 -4.79 7.69
CA GLN A 9 -0.37 -4.91 7.40
C GLN A 9 -0.11 -4.87 5.91
N THR A 10 -0.95 -5.54 5.13
CA THR A 10 -0.83 -5.54 3.69
C THR A 10 -0.96 -4.13 3.13
N ILE A 11 -1.95 -3.38 3.62
CA ILE A 11 -2.16 -1.99 3.21
C ILE A 11 -0.94 -1.13 3.58
N ALA A 12 -0.41 -1.31 4.77
CA ALA A 12 0.77 -0.57 5.22
C ALA A 12 1.97 -0.81 4.31
N VAL A 13 2.23 -2.08 3.97
CA VAL A 13 3.33 -2.44 3.09
C VAL A 13 3.16 -1.80 1.72
N ILE A 14 1.94 -1.85 1.18
CA ILE A 14 1.64 -1.25 -0.12
C ILE A 14 1.91 0.25 -0.09
N CYS A 15 1.46 0.96 0.94
CA CYS A 15 1.68 2.40 1.07
C CYS A 15 3.17 2.74 1.05
N VAL A 16 3.96 2.02 1.84
CA VAL A 16 5.40 2.27 1.92
C VAL A 16 6.09 2.01 0.59
N LYS A 17 5.75 0.91 -0.05
CA LYS A 17 6.37 0.55 -1.32
C LYS A 17 5.99 1.48 -2.45
N LEU A 18 4.73 1.94 -2.48
CA LEU A 18 4.31 2.92 -3.47
C LEU A 18 5.06 4.24 -3.28
N ASP A 19 5.27 4.65 -2.04
CA ASP A 19 6.04 5.84 -1.74
C ASP A 19 7.49 5.73 -2.21
N GLN A 20 8.04 4.52 -2.15
CA GLN A 20 9.40 4.25 -2.62
C GLN A 20 9.52 4.23 -4.14
N GLY A 21 8.40 4.32 -4.84
CA GLY A 21 8.38 4.29 -6.30
C GLY A 21 8.41 2.89 -6.89
N GLU A 22 8.13 1.87 -6.09
CA GLU A 22 8.07 0.50 -6.58
C GLU A 22 6.92 0.32 -7.57
N PRO A 23 7.16 -0.38 -8.71
CA PRO A 23 6.08 -0.67 -9.64
C PRO A 23 5.01 -1.54 -8.98
N GLU A 24 3.75 -1.30 -9.34
CA GLU A 24 2.63 -2.05 -8.77
C GLU A 24 2.79 -3.56 -9.00
N GLU A 25 3.27 -3.96 -10.17
CA GLU A 25 3.49 -5.36 -10.47
C GLU A 25 4.44 -6.04 -9.49
N LYS A 26 5.53 -5.34 -9.15
CA LYS A 26 6.50 -5.88 -8.21
C LYS A 26 5.93 -5.97 -6.80
N ILE A 27 5.11 -5.01 -6.42
CA ILE A 27 4.48 -5.03 -5.10
C ILE A 27 3.54 -6.23 -5.00
N ARG A 28 2.74 -6.46 -6.04
CA ARG A 28 1.83 -7.61 -6.06
C ARG A 28 2.58 -8.93 -5.99
N GLU A 29 3.67 -9.04 -6.73
CA GLU A 29 4.51 -10.24 -6.69
C GLU A 29 5.11 -10.47 -5.31
N TYR A 30 5.61 -9.41 -4.72
CA TYR A 30 6.20 -9.47 -3.39
C TYR A 30 5.19 -9.95 -2.35
N LEU A 31 3.97 -9.45 -2.44
CA LEU A 31 2.91 -9.80 -1.48
C LEU A 31 2.15 -11.06 -1.86
N ASP A 32 2.32 -11.53 -3.09
CA ASP A 32 1.60 -12.68 -3.63
C ASP A 32 0.08 -12.50 -3.47
N ILE A 33 -0.43 -11.38 -3.94
CA ILE A 33 -1.85 -11.05 -3.86
C ILE A 33 -2.43 -10.82 -5.26
N GLU A 34 -3.74 -11.01 -5.37
CA GLU A 34 -4.45 -10.82 -6.62
C GLU A 34 -4.66 -9.33 -6.92
N ASP A 35 -4.88 -9.03 -8.19
CA ASP A 35 -5.11 -7.68 -8.65
C ASP A 35 -6.26 -7.00 -7.94
N GLU A 36 -7.36 -7.73 -7.71
CA GLU A 36 -8.53 -7.19 -7.03
C GLU A 36 -8.23 -6.76 -5.61
N LEU A 37 -7.48 -7.59 -4.89
CA LEU A 37 -7.10 -7.27 -3.52
C LEU A 37 -6.15 -6.08 -3.49
N PHE A 38 -5.20 -6.04 -4.42
CA PHE A 38 -4.29 -4.93 -4.52
C PHE A 38 -5.05 -3.62 -4.78
N ALA A 39 -5.98 -3.65 -5.75
CA ALA A 39 -6.79 -2.48 -6.07
C ALA A 39 -7.61 -2.01 -4.87
N PHE A 40 -8.19 -2.96 -4.13
CA PHE A 40 -8.94 -2.63 -2.93
C PHE A 40 -8.06 -1.92 -1.90
N CYS A 41 -6.86 -2.44 -1.69
CA CYS A 41 -5.93 -1.85 -0.72
C CYS A 41 -5.51 -0.44 -1.12
N VAL A 42 -5.26 -0.22 -2.41
CA VAL A 42 -4.89 1.11 -2.91
C VAL A 42 -6.05 2.09 -2.73
N GLU A 43 -7.27 1.66 -3.09
CA GLU A 43 -8.45 2.51 -2.90
C GLU A 43 -8.67 2.86 -1.43
N PHE A 44 -8.53 1.87 -0.56
CA PHE A 44 -8.65 2.09 0.88
C PHE A 44 -7.65 3.15 1.34
N ALA A 45 -6.40 3.01 0.89
CA ALA A 45 -5.36 3.94 1.28
C ALA A 45 -5.65 5.36 0.78
N LEU A 46 -6.15 5.49 -0.45
CA LEU A 46 -6.50 6.79 -1.00
C LEU A 46 -7.69 7.41 -0.26
N GLU A 47 -8.72 6.63 0.01
CA GLU A 47 -9.91 7.11 0.70
C GLU A 47 -9.63 7.55 2.13
N ASN A 48 -8.67 6.90 2.77
CA ASN A 48 -8.31 7.22 4.15
C ASN A 48 -7.11 8.17 4.26
N ASN A 49 -6.72 8.76 3.13
CA ASN A 49 -5.62 9.73 3.08
C ASN A 49 -4.29 9.18 3.59
N LEU A 50 -4.07 7.88 3.40
CA LEU A 50 -2.78 7.26 3.74
C LEU A 50 -1.75 7.53 2.66
N ILE A 51 -2.21 7.62 1.41
CA ILE A 51 -1.40 7.99 0.27
C ILE A 51 -2.16 9.01 -0.59
N ILE A 52 -1.41 9.76 -1.38
CA ILE A 52 -1.99 10.65 -2.38
C ILE A 52 -1.37 10.31 -3.72
N LYS A 53 -2.10 10.56 -4.80
CA LYS A 53 -1.59 10.35 -6.14
C LYS A 53 -1.25 11.70 -6.74
N GLN A 54 0.00 11.85 -7.18
CA GLN A 54 0.46 13.07 -7.81
C GLN A 54 0.04 13.12 -9.28
N GLU A 55 0.14 14.29 -9.89
CA GLU A 55 -0.20 14.47 -11.30
C GLU A 55 0.62 13.56 -12.22
N SER A 56 1.85 13.27 -11.82
CA SER A 56 2.72 12.36 -12.57
C SER A 56 2.26 10.91 -12.54
N GLY A 57 1.26 10.61 -11.69
CA GLY A 57 0.81 9.25 -11.46
C GLY A 57 1.54 8.54 -10.33
N ARG A 58 2.54 9.17 -9.78
CA ARG A 58 3.30 8.63 -8.67
C ARG A 58 2.51 8.78 -7.37
N TYR A 59 2.62 7.79 -6.49
CA TYR A 59 2.02 7.86 -5.17
C TYR A 59 3.01 8.36 -4.14
N GLU A 60 2.50 9.04 -3.14
CA GLU A 60 3.31 9.54 -2.03
C GLU A 60 2.56 9.25 -0.74
N ILE A 61 3.29 8.75 0.26
CA ILE A 61 2.70 8.46 1.56
C ILE A 61 2.48 9.77 2.32
N THR A 62 1.32 9.88 2.97
CA THR A 62 1.00 11.06 3.77
C THR A 62 1.50 10.88 5.19
N ARG A 63 1.35 11.92 5.99
CA ARG A 63 1.66 11.85 7.41
C ARG A 63 0.82 10.76 8.09
N TYR A 64 -0.46 10.67 7.73
CA TYR A 64 -1.35 9.64 8.26
C TYR A 64 -0.89 8.26 7.84
N GLY A 65 -0.45 8.13 6.60
CA GLY A 65 0.08 6.87 6.11
C GLY A 65 1.33 6.43 6.86
N LYS A 66 2.21 7.37 7.18
CA LYS A 66 3.41 7.06 7.95
C LYS A 66 3.07 6.59 9.35
N GLU A 67 2.12 7.24 10.00
CA GLU A 67 1.67 6.83 11.32
C GLU A 67 1.04 5.45 11.26
N PHE A 68 0.20 5.20 10.27
CA PHE A 68 -0.43 3.92 10.05
C PHE A 68 0.62 2.81 9.88
N ALA A 69 1.60 3.05 9.01
CA ALA A 69 2.64 2.07 8.74
C ALA A 69 3.53 1.80 9.95
N SER A 70 3.68 2.76 10.85
CA SER A 70 4.51 2.57 12.04
C SER A 70 3.84 1.66 13.07
N VAL A 71 2.51 1.53 13.01
CA VAL A 71 1.76 0.66 13.90
C VAL A 71 1.72 -0.77 13.35
N PHE A 72 1.70 -0.91 12.05
CA PHE A 72 1.61 -2.20 11.38
C PHE A 72 2.88 -2.49 10.59
#